data_f5addcf4a1e8d9c4f39efd394af64c36
#
_entry.id   f5addcf4a1e8d9c4f39efd394af64c36
#
_cell.length_a   1.000
_cell.length_b   1.000
_cell.length_c   1.000
_cell.angle_alpha   90.00
_cell.angle_beta   90.00
_cell.angle_gamma   90.00
#
_symmetry.space_group_name_H-M   'P 1'
#
loop_
_entity.id
_entity.type
_entity.pdbx_description
1 polymer ?
#
loop_
_entity_poly.entity_id
_entity_poly.type
_entity_poly.pdbx_seq_one_letter_code
_entity_poly.pdbx_strand_id
1 'polypeptide(L)'
;DIDIYSIPIDNHEEFIHSMDEYEWDLWKLGATLEAIAWYREKKKDMKDIWRMNSEYPSTPTEAFQSTGRRRFRLSDTLKLRETCIDPIFHGEISGSEETGVESLQNLRLSKEEMGCLSIWKMPDKSKRYRNRYIVVMDVGGVSDEADYTDITVFDRYWMMDGGIPEVVAEWHGHIDHDKGAWKAVQMATFYADEEEAMVVIERN
;
A
#
# COMPACT_ATOMS: atom_id res chain seq x y z
N ASP A 1 -26.10 30.06 19.90
CA ASP A 1 -25.94 29.10 18.77
C ASP A 1 -26.39 27.74 19.29
N ILE A 2 -27.44 27.18 18.72
CA ILE A 2 -27.87 25.82 19.01
C ILE A 2 -26.93 24.94 18.17
N ASP A 3 -26.10 24.15 18.83
CA ASP A 3 -25.27 23.14 18.14
C ASP A 3 -26.23 22.05 17.64
N ILE A 4 -26.51 22.05 16.32
CA ILE A 4 -27.42 21.11 15.67
C ILE A 4 -26.89 19.66 15.67
N TYR A 5 -25.65 19.47 16.04
CA TYR A 5 -24.95 18.17 16.12
C TYR A 5 -24.68 17.76 17.57
N SER A 6 -25.58 18.07 18.49
CA SER A 6 -25.49 17.70 19.90
C SER A 6 -26.79 17.15 20.44
N ILE A 7 -26.72 16.19 21.35
CA ILE A 7 -27.86 15.65 22.12
C ILE A 7 -27.51 15.75 23.59
N PRO A 8 -28.38 16.37 24.43
CA PRO A 8 -28.15 16.43 25.87
C PRO A 8 -28.04 15.05 26.49
N ILE A 9 -27.11 14.90 27.47
CA ILE A 9 -26.88 13.67 28.18
C ILE A 9 -27.32 13.84 29.64
N ASP A 10 -28.24 13.00 30.11
CA ASP A 10 -28.75 13.06 31.47
C ASP A 10 -27.69 12.57 32.50
N ASN A 11 -26.92 11.55 32.17
CA ASN A 11 -25.91 10.97 33.03
C ASN A 11 -24.58 10.78 32.27
N HIS A 12 -23.65 11.71 32.45
CA HIS A 12 -22.36 11.69 31.79
C HIS A 12 -21.48 10.50 32.18
N GLU A 13 -21.49 10.09 33.46
CA GLU A 13 -20.68 8.95 33.91
C GLU A 13 -21.12 7.66 33.25
N GLU A 14 -22.41 7.39 33.22
CA GLU A 14 -22.97 6.22 32.56
C GLU A 14 -22.68 6.23 31.07
N PHE A 15 -22.80 7.39 30.42
CA PHE A 15 -22.52 7.55 29.00
C PHE A 15 -21.05 7.24 28.71
N ILE A 16 -20.09 7.79 29.46
CA ILE A 16 -18.67 7.53 29.33
C ILE A 16 -18.35 6.03 29.46
N HIS A 17 -18.94 5.36 30.45
CA HIS A 17 -18.75 3.92 30.62
C HIS A 17 -19.31 3.07 29.48
N SER A 18 -20.26 3.60 28.71
CA SER A 18 -20.87 2.92 27.57
C SER A 18 -20.19 3.18 26.23
N MET A 19 -19.15 4.04 26.20
CA MET A 19 -18.47 4.42 24.98
C MET A 19 -17.65 3.27 24.38
N ASP A 20 -17.72 3.09 23.07
CA ASP A 20 -16.86 2.19 22.32
C ASP A 20 -15.47 2.80 22.06
N GLU A 21 -14.52 2.02 21.50
CA GLU A 21 -13.15 2.46 21.22
C GLU A 21 -13.11 3.68 20.29
N TYR A 22 -13.94 3.70 19.27
CA TYR A 22 -14.03 4.82 18.33
C TYR A 22 -14.55 6.10 18.99
N GLU A 23 -15.55 6.02 19.84
CA GLU A 23 -16.10 7.13 20.59
C GLU A 23 -15.08 7.70 21.58
N TRP A 24 -14.28 6.83 22.20
CA TRP A 24 -13.15 7.23 23.05
C TRP A 24 -12.10 8.02 22.26
N ASP A 25 -11.80 7.60 21.03
CA ASP A 25 -10.85 8.31 20.19
C ASP A 25 -11.37 9.66 19.74
N LEU A 26 -12.67 9.78 19.42
CA LEU A 26 -13.30 11.08 19.15
C LEU A 26 -13.21 12.02 20.36
N TRP A 27 -13.44 11.51 21.56
CA TRP A 27 -13.31 12.31 22.79
C TRP A 27 -11.88 12.78 23.02
N LYS A 28 -10.88 11.93 22.83
CA LYS A 28 -9.45 12.31 22.88
C LYS A 28 -9.09 13.38 21.85
N LEU A 29 -9.73 13.35 20.69
CA LEU A 29 -9.55 14.37 19.64
C LEU A 29 -10.29 15.68 19.95
N GLY A 30 -11.04 15.77 21.04
CA GLY A 30 -11.70 16.98 21.51
C GLY A 30 -13.19 17.09 21.19
N ALA A 31 -13.84 16.02 20.73
CA ALA A 31 -15.28 16.00 20.56
C ALA A 31 -15.98 16.09 21.94
N THR A 32 -17.10 16.84 22.03
CA THR A 32 -17.91 16.87 23.24
C THR A 32 -18.72 15.58 23.41
N LEU A 33 -19.09 15.23 24.63
CA LEU A 33 -19.89 14.04 24.88
C LEU A 33 -21.26 14.12 24.20
N GLU A 34 -21.84 15.31 24.14
CA GLU A 34 -23.11 15.58 23.47
C GLU A 34 -23.03 15.40 21.95
N ALA A 35 -21.90 15.77 21.34
CA ALA A 35 -21.64 15.52 19.92
C ALA A 35 -21.46 14.02 19.65
N ILE A 36 -20.78 13.30 20.55
CA ILE A 36 -20.64 11.84 20.47
C ILE A 36 -21.99 11.14 20.63
N ALA A 37 -22.85 11.64 21.55
CA ALA A 37 -24.21 11.13 21.70
C ALA A 37 -25.04 11.32 20.44
N TRP A 38 -24.93 12.49 19.80
CA TRP A 38 -25.58 12.77 18.52
C TRP A 38 -25.09 11.82 17.43
N TYR A 39 -23.77 11.63 17.30
CA TYR A 39 -23.16 10.72 16.34
C TYR A 39 -23.66 9.28 16.53
N ARG A 40 -23.72 8.80 17.79
CA ARG A 40 -24.22 7.47 18.16
C ARG A 40 -25.69 7.26 17.71
N GLU A 41 -26.57 8.23 17.95
CA GLU A 41 -27.97 8.14 17.52
C GLU A 41 -28.09 8.19 16.00
N LYS A 42 -27.32 9.08 15.35
CA LYS A 42 -27.31 9.20 13.90
C LYS A 42 -26.82 7.92 13.21
N LYS A 43 -25.83 7.27 13.80
CA LYS A 43 -25.29 5.97 13.33
C LYS A 43 -26.33 4.85 13.40
N LYS A 44 -27.25 4.86 14.36
CA LYS A 44 -28.35 3.89 14.45
C LYS A 44 -29.38 4.08 13.32
N ASP A 45 -29.63 5.31 12.92
CA ASP A 45 -30.56 5.62 11.83
C ASP A 45 -30.00 5.25 10.46
N MET A 46 -28.67 5.27 10.31
CA MET A 46 -27.98 4.97 9.08
C MET A 46 -27.54 3.52 9.03
N LYS A 47 -28.16 2.73 8.15
CA LYS A 47 -27.79 1.30 7.95
C LYS A 47 -26.41 1.10 7.34
N ASP A 48 -25.85 2.13 6.70
CA ASP A 48 -24.57 2.08 6.01
C ASP A 48 -23.58 3.05 6.67
N ILE A 49 -22.57 2.48 7.34
CA ILE A 49 -21.52 3.24 8.03
C ILE A 49 -20.71 4.10 7.05
N TRP A 50 -20.56 3.67 5.80
CA TRP A 50 -19.83 4.42 4.78
C TRP A 50 -20.56 5.71 4.41
N ARG A 51 -21.87 5.62 4.30
CA ARG A 51 -22.71 6.78 4.06
C ARG A 51 -22.68 7.72 5.26
N MET A 52 -22.69 7.17 6.48
CA MET A 52 -22.54 7.95 7.72
C MET A 52 -21.24 8.76 7.70
N ASN A 53 -20.09 8.10 7.47
CA ASN A 53 -18.79 8.74 7.46
C ASN A 53 -18.63 9.75 6.30
N SER A 54 -19.30 9.51 5.17
CA SER A 54 -19.29 10.43 4.03
C SER A 54 -20.11 11.69 4.26
N GLU A 55 -21.30 11.56 4.90
CA GLU A 55 -22.20 12.69 5.16
C GLU A 55 -21.82 13.46 6.44
N TYR A 56 -21.27 12.76 7.43
CA TYR A 56 -20.91 13.28 8.76
C TYR A 56 -19.53 12.81 9.19
N PRO A 57 -18.47 13.24 8.48
CA PRO A 57 -17.11 12.80 8.81
C PRO A 57 -16.69 13.38 10.16
N SER A 58 -16.23 12.52 11.06
CA SER A 58 -15.71 12.90 12.37
C SER A 58 -14.20 13.17 12.35
N THR A 59 -13.51 12.73 11.30
CA THR A 59 -12.08 12.93 11.12
C THR A 59 -11.77 13.40 9.69
N PRO A 60 -10.64 14.10 9.46
CA PRO A 60 -10.21 14.45 8.10
C PRO A 60 -10.10 13.24 7.17
N THR A 61 -9.68 12.10 7.70
CA THR A 61 -9.58 10.84 6.95
C THR A 61 -10.93 10.36 6.44
N GLU A 62 -11.98 10.50 7.24
CA GLU A 62 -13.36 10.16 6.84
C GLU A 62 -13.91 11.13 5.81
N ALA A 63 -13.59 12.43 5.94
CA ALA A 63 -14.02 13.45 4.98
C ALA A 63 -13.51 13.18 3.56
N PHE A 64 -12.34 12.55 3.45
CA PHE A 64 -11.76 12.13 2.16
C PHE A 64 -12.19 10.73 1.72
N GLN A 65 -13.08 10.06 2.45
CA GLN A 65 -13.71 8.83 2.00
C GLN A 65 -14.70 9.19 0.89
N SER A 66 -14.18 9.35 -0.34
CA SER A 66 -15.02 9.66 -1.49
C SER A 66 -16.10 8.59 -1.67
N THR A 67 -17.25 9.03 -2.19
CA THR A 67 -18.42 8.20 -2.54
C THR A 67 -18.16 7.15 -3.63
N GLY A 68 -16.91 7.02 -4.11
CA GLY A 68 -16.47 5.97 -5.03
C GLY A 68 -16.46 4.59 -4.37
N ARG A 69 -16.86 3.55 -5.10
CA ARG A 69 -16.75 2.15 -4.66
C ARG A 69 -15.26 1.79 -4.52
N ARG A 70 -14.69 2.02 -3.34
CA ARG A 70 -13.33 1.54 -3.04
C ARG A 70 -13.34 0.00 -2.98
N ARG A 71 -12.39 -0.64 -3.63
CA ARG A 71 -12.21 -2.09 -3.56
C ARG A 71 -11.70 -2.53 -2.17
N PHE A 72 -10.93 -1.69 -1.50
CA PHE A 72 -10.36 -1.94 -0.18
C PHE A 72 -10.93 -0.97 0.86
N ARG A 73 -11.18 -1.45 2.05
CA ARG A 73 -11.62 -0.61 3.17
C ARG A 73 -10.48 0.31 3.60
N LEU A 74 -10.79 1.58 3.83
CA LEU A 74 -9.77 2.54 4.27
C LEU A 74 -9.11 2.12 5.59
N SER A 75 -9.91 1.60 6.54
CA SER A 75 -9.38 1.07 7.81
C SER A 75 -8.33 -0.01 7.63
N ASP A 76 -8.54 -0.90 6.66
CA ASP A 76 -7.60 -1.99 6.39
C ASP A 76 -6.34 -1.45 5.70
N THR A 77 -6.50 -0.49 4.79
CA THR A 77 -5.37 0.19 4.14
C THR A 77 -4.53 0.98 5.15
N LEU A 78 -5.15 1.67 6.10
CA LEU A 78 -4.44 2.40 7.15
C LEU A 78 -3.67 1.46 8.08
N LYS A 79 -4.28 0.33 8.50
CA LYS A 79 -3.60 -0.70 9.29
C LYS A 79 -2.39 -1.29 8.55
N LEU A 80 -2.53 -1.56 7.25
CA LEU A 80 -1.41 -2.01 6.43
C LEU A 80 -0.32 -0.95 6.34
N ARG A 81 -0.66 0.33 6.22
CA ARG A 81 0.30 1.42 6.20
C ARG A 81 1.14 1.51 7.49
N GLU A 82 0.57 1.19 8.64
CA GLU A 82 1.30 1.13 9.92
C GLU A 82 2.37 0.03 9.95
N THR A 83 2.24 -0.98 9.09
CA THR A 83 3.23 -2.08 8.96
C THR A 83 4.29 -1.81 7.90
N CYS A 84 4.18 -0.74 7.12
CA CYS A 84 5.17 -0.36 6.12
C CYS A 84 6.45 0.13 6.81
N ILE A 85 7.59 -0.26 6.24
CA ILE A 85 8.92 0.16 6.68
C ILE A 85 9.63 0.89 5.54
N ASP A 86 10.58 1.74 5.88
CA ASP A 86 11.39 2.42 4.87
C ASP A 86 12.29 1.43 4.12
N PRO A 87 12.52 1.62 2.80
CA PRO A 87 13.43 0.78 2.04
C PRO A 87 14.88 1.00 2.49
N ILE A 88 15.67 -0.06 2.45
CA ILE A 88 17.13 0.02 2.72
C ILE A 88 17.93 0.63 1.56
N PHE A 89 17.32 0.67 0.37
CA PHE A 89 17.87 1.28 -0.83
C PHE A 89 16.75 1.94 -1.63
N HIS A 90 17.04 3.13 -2.16
CA HIS A 90 16.20 3.85 -3.12
C HIS A 90 17.07 4.39 -4.25
N GLY A 91 16.62 4.21 -5.50
CA GLY A 91 17.38 4.60 -6.67
C GLY A 91 16.94 3.90 -7.96
N GLU A 92 17.91 3.42 -8.74
CA GLU A 92 17.66 2.71 -10.00
C GLU A 92 18.51 1.46 -10.14
N ILE A 93 18.03 0.51 -11.00
CA ILE A 93 18.79 -0.61 -11.51
C ILE A 93 19.06 -0.42 -12.99
N SER A 94 20.29 -0.65 -13.42
CA SER A 94 20.70 -0.54 -14.82
C SER A 94 21.69 -1.64 -15.19
N GLY A 95 21.67 -2.04 -16.46
CA GLY A 95 22.68 -2.91 -17.08
C GLY A 95 23.60 -2.14 -18.01
N SER A 96 24.28 -2.86 -18.92
CA SER A 96 25.14 -2.24 -19.93
C SER A 96 24.34 -1.43 -20.96
N GLU A 97 23.12 -1.85 -21.25
CA GLU A 97 22.16 -1.17 -22.15
C GLU A 97 20.79 -1.08 -21.49
N GLU A 98 19.86 -0.29 -22.05
CA GLU A 98 18.50 -0.16 -21.53
C GLU A 98 17.61 -1.36 -21.85
N THR A 99 17.83 -1.97 -23.01
CA THR A 99 17.02 -3.08 -23.56
C THR A 99 17.92 -4.17 -24.15
N GLY A 100 17.33 -5.31 -24.48
CA GLY A 100 18.06 -6.43 -25.06
C GLY A 100 18.83 -7.25 -24.00
N VAL A 101 19.50 -8.29 -24.46
CA VAL A 101 20.27 -9.21 -23.59
C VAL A 101 21.44 -8.49 -22.90
N GLU A 102 21.97 -7.46 -23.52
CA GLU A 102 23.03 -6.62 -22.98
C GLU A 102 22.57 -5.83 -21.76
N SER A 103 21.27 -5.57 -21.62
CA SER A 103 20.70 -4.91 -20.43
C SER A 103 20.82 -5.75 -19.16
N LEU A 104 21.06 -7.06 -19.30
CA LEU A 104 21.22 -7.99 -18.18
C LEU A 104 22.68 -8.14 -17.74
N GLN A 105 23.61 -7.53 -18.49
CA GLN A 105 25.04 -7.59 -18.20
C GLN A 105 25.43 -6.41 -17.29
N ASN A 106 26.37 -6.67 -16.38
CA ASN A 106 26.91 -5.65 -15.47
C ASN A 106 25.83 -4.89 -14.70
N LEU A 107 24.82 -5.61 -14.20
CA LEU A 107 23.76 -5.03 -13.39
C LEU A 107 24.33 -4.28 -12.18
N ARG A 108 23.90 -3.04 -12.00
CA ARG A 108 24.33 -2.16 -10.92
C ARG A 108 23.15 -1.37 -10.37
N LEU A 109 23.24 -1.08 -9.08
CA LEU A 109 22.31 -0.19 -8.38
C LEU A 109 22.95 1.20 -8.26
N SER A 110 22.24 2.25 -8.65
CA SER A 110 22.61 3.65 -8.45
C SER A 110 21.64 4.31 -7.47
N LYS A 111 22.16 4.98 -6.44
CA LYS A 111 21.32 5.76 -5.52
C LYS A 111 20.89 7.03 -6.22
N GLU A 112 19.56 7.23 -6.30
CA GLU A 112 18.94 8.38 -6.96
C GLU A 112 17.75 8.82 -6.13
N GLU A 113 17.69 10.10 -5.78
CA GLU A 113 16.60 10.65 -4.97
C GLU A 113 15.24 10.56 -5.69
N MET A 114 15.26 10.68 -7.03
CA MET A 114 14.09 10.58 -7.90
C MET A 114 14.00 9.22 -8.62
N GLY A 115 14.76 8.23 -8.16
CA GLY A 115 14.71 6.88 -8.73
C GLY A 115 13.38 6.20 -8.42
N CYS A 116 13.03 5.19 -9.23
CA CYS A 116 11.77 4.47 -9.12
C CYS A 116 11.89 3.14 -8.38
N LEU A 117 13.12 2.69 -8.08
CA LEU A 117 13.37 1.40 -7.41
C LEU A 117 13.52 1.58 -5.91
N SER A 118 12.71 0.86 -5.15
CA SER A 118 12.83 0.67 -3.71
C SER A 118 13.18 -0.77 -3.38
N ILE A 119 14.15 -1.01 -2.48
CA ILE A 119 14.54 -2.35 -2.04
C ILE A 119 14.43 -2.40 -0.52
N TRP A 120 13.69 -3.37 0.02
CA TRP A 120 13.57 -3.66 1.46
C TRP A 120 14.47 -4.80 1.91
N LYS A 121 14.76 -5.77 1.01
CA LYS A 121 15.70 -6.86 1.26
C LYS A 121 16.56 -7.14 0.03
N MET A 122 17.87 -7.23 0.24
CA MET A 122 18.78 -7.69 -0.82
C MET A 122 18.61 -9.19 -1.10
N PRO A 123 19.00 -9.68 -2.30
CA PRO A 123 18.96 -11.09 -2.62
C PRO A 123 19.72 -11.93 -1.58
N ASP A 124 19.07 -12.96 -1.04
CA ASP A 124 19.72 -13.91 -0.14
C ASP A 124 20.29 -15.08 -0.94
N LYS A 125 21.60 -15.05 -1.16
CA LYS A 125 22.32 -16.07 -1.93
C LYS A 125 22.59 -17.36 -1.14
N SER A 126 22.31 -17.39 0.16
CA SER A 126 22.55 -18.55 1.03
C SER A 126 21.51 -19.66 0.87
N LYS A 127 20.31 -19.31 0.45
CA LYS A 127 19.16 -20.21 0.31
C LYS A 127 18.69 -20.23 -1.13
N ARG A 128 19.35 -21.03 -1.96
CA ARG A 128 19.06 -21.12 -3.39
C ARG A 128 18.04 -22.19 -3.68
N TYR A 129 16.98 -21.84 -4.42
CA TYR A 129 16.11 -22.77 -5.10
C TYR A 129 15.37 -22.08 -6.26
N ARG A 130 15.00 -22.86 -7.23
CA ARG A 130 14.36 -22.40 -8.46
C ARG A 130 13.07 -21.66 -8.17
N ASN A 131 12.87 -20.52 -8.83
CA ASN A 131 11.71 -19.66 -8.69
C ASN A 131 11.43 -19.20 -7.23
N ARG A 132 12.47 -19.03 -6.43
CA ARG A 132 12.34 -18.41 -5.11
C ARG A 132 11.75 -17.01 -5.22
N TYR A 133 12.25 -16.24 -6.17
CA TYR A 133 11.75 -14.90 -6.44
C TYR A 133 10.76 -14.93 -7.58
N ILE A 134 9.65 -14.22 -7.40
CA ILE A 134 8.67 -13.96 -8.45
C ILE A 134 8.67 -12.46 -8.70
N VAL A 135 8.84 -12.07 -9.95
CA VAL A 135 8.71 -10.68 -10.40
C VAL A 135 7.38 -10.55 -11.11
N VAL A 136 6.52 -9.68 -10.60
CA VAL A 136 5.21 -9.41 -11.18
C VAL A 136 5.22 -7.99 -11.73
N MET A 137 4.77 -7.81 -12.96
CA MET A 137 4.66 -6.51 -13.61
C MET A 137 3.19 -6.23 -13.95
N ASP A 138 2.69 -5.14 -13.41
CA ASP A 138 1.45 -4.47 -13.84
C ASP A 138 1.85 -3.35 -14.81
N VAL A 139 1.27 -3.38 -16.01
CA VAL A 139 1.68 -2.52 -17.12
C VAL A 139 0.86 -1.24 -17.11
N GLY A 140 1.50 -0.12 -16.82
CA GLY A 140 0.93 1.22 -16.95
C GLY A 140 1.26 1.90 -18.28
N GLY A 141 1.28 3.20 -18.28
CA GLY A 141 1.57 4.02 -19.47
C GLY A 141 2.80 4.91 -19.32
N VAL A 142 3.13 5.61 -20.39
CA VAL A 142 4.33 6.47 -20.47
C VAL A 142 4.05 7.90 -20.05
N SER A 143 2.79 8.38 -20.20
CA SER A 143 2.43 9.77 -19.92
C SER A 143 2.12 9.99 -18.44
N ASP A 144 2.32 11.22 -17.96
CA ASP A 144 1.99 11.62 -16.59
C ASP A 144 0.49 11.47 -16.24
N GLU A 145 -0.38 11.33 -17.24
CA GLU A 145 -1.83 11.11 -17.07
C GLU A 145 -2.20 9.61 -17.07
N ALA A 146 -1.26 8.74 -17.44
CA ALA A 146 -1.48 7.29 -17.47
C ALA A 146 -1.28 6.66 -16.08
N ASP A 147 -1.76 5.44 -15.92
CA ASP A 147 -1.44 4.64 -14.75
C ASP A 147 0.06 4.32 -14.68
N TYR A 148 0.59 4.18 -13.47
CA TYR A 148 1.97 3.79 -13.28
C TYR A 148 2.20 2.31 -13.65
N THR A 149 3.38 2.02 -14.18
CA THR A 149 3.88 0.66 -14.23
C THR A 149 4.42 0.29 -12.86
N ASP A 150 4.01 -0.85 -12.34
CA ASP A 150 4.51 -1.44 -11.12
C ASP A 150 5.22 -2.77 -11.39
N ILE A 151 6.44 -2.93 -10.86
CA ILE A 151 7.22 -4.16 -10.97
C ILE A 151 7.62 -4.59 -9.56
N THR A 152 6.90 -5.54 -9.01
CA THR A 152 7.09 -6.01 -7.64
C THR A 152 7.85 -7.34 -7.60
N VAL A 153 8.86 -7.45 -6.72
CA VAL A 153 9.59 -8.70 -6.45
C VAL A 153 9.12 -9.29 -5.13
N PHE A 154 8.63 -10.53 -5.19
CA PHE A 154 8.24 -11.31 -4.03
C PHE A 154 9.27 -12.39 -3.71
N ASP A 155 9.71 -12.50 -2.45
CA ASP A 155 10.42 -13.66 -1.92
C ASP A 155 9.40 -14.71 -1.44
N ARG A 156 9.42 -15.90 -2.05
CA ARG A 156 8.53 -17.00 -1.70
C ARG A 156 9.11 -17.98 -0.68
N TYR A 157 10.30 -17.71 -0.16
CA TYR A 157 10.97 -18.67 0.71
C TYR A 157 10.08 -19.12 1.88
N TRP A 158 9.36 -18.20 2.49
CA TRP A 158 8.45 -18.47 3.61
C TRP A 158 7.25 -19.34 3.26
N MET A 159 6.86 -19.39 1.99
CA MET A 159 5.78 -20.29 1.55
C MET A 159 6.17 -21.77 1.66
N MET A 160 7.45 -22.08 1.66
CA MET A 160 7.95 -23.45 1.84
C MET A 160 7.76 -23.94 3.27
N ASP A 161 7.79 -23.04 4.24
CA ASP A 161 7.68 -23.32 5.68
C ASP A 161 6.31 -22.90 6.26
N GLY A 162 5.31 -22.65 5.41
CA GLY A 162 3.96 -22.27 5.83
C GLY A 162 3.77 -20.78 6.16
N GLY A 163 4.68 -19.92 5.71
CA GLY A 163 4.59 -18.45 5.83
C GLY A 163 3.83 -17.78 4.69
N ILE A 164 4.01 -16.46 4.56
CA ILE A 164 3.46 -15.61 3.50
C ILE A 164 4.58 -15.04 2.65
N PRO A 165 4.33 -14.75 1.34
CA PRO A 165 5.29 -14.06 0.50
C PRO A 165 5.64 -12.69 1.05
N GLU A 166 6.89 -12.29 0.93
CA GLU A 166 7.39 -10.96 1.29
C GLU A 166 7.67 -10.15 0.03
N VAL A 167 7.22 -8.89 0.00
CA VAL A 167 7.69 -7.92 -0.98
C VAL A 167 9.10 -7.50 -0.59
N VAL A 168 10.07 -7.71 -1.48
CA VAL A 168 11.49 -7.41 -1.23
C VAL A 168 12.01 -6.25 -2.05
N ALA A 169 11.38 -5.96 -3.19
CA ALA A 169 11.64 -4.77 -4.00
C ALA A 169 10.42 -4.38 -4.83
N GLU A 170 10.36 -3.12 -5.21
CA GLU A 170 9.36 -2.54 -6.07
C GLU A 170 10.01 -1.47 -6.95
N TRP A 171 9.70 -1.49 -8.23
CA TRP A 171 9.97 -0.39 -9.16
C TRP A 171 8.63 0.21 -9.56
N HIS A 172 8.43 1.50 -9.33
CA HIS A 172 7.15 2.17 -9.54
C HIS A 172 7.36 3.48 -10.31
N GLY A 173 6.87 3.55 -11.55
CA GLY A 173 7.09 4.73 -12.39
C GLY A 173 6.41 4.64 -13.75
N HIS A 174 6.59 5.69 -14.56
CA HIS A 174 6.18 5.69 -15.96
C HIS A 174 7.32 5.22 -16.85
N ILE A 175 7.08 4.20 -17.66
CA ILE A 175 8.08 3.60 -18.54
C ILE A 175 7.43 3.05 -19.80
N ASP A 176 8.14 3.07 -20.91
CA ASP A 176 7.73 2.37 -22.11
C ASP A 176 7.64 0.85 -21.87
N HIS A 177 6.64 0.19 -22.47
CA HIS A 177 6.33 -1.22 -22.22
C HIS A 177 7.52 -2.14 -22.49
N ASP A 178 8.25 -1.91 -23.58
CA ASP A 178 9.43 -2.72 -23.93
C ASP A 178 10.54 -2.53 -22.90
N LYS A 179 10.81 -1.30 -22.49
CA LYS A 179 11.78 -0.98 -21.43
C LYS A 179 11.33 -1.53 -20.07
N GLY A 180 10.04 -1.45 -19.75
CA GLY A 180 9.45 -2.01 -18.53
C GLY A 180 9.64 -3.53 -18.47
N ALA A 181 9.40 -4.23 -19.56
CA ALA A 181 9.64 -5.68 -19.63
C ALA A 181 11.10 -6.02 -19.37
N TRP A 182 12.05 -5.27 -19.95
CA TRP A 182 13.49 -5.47 -19.66
C TRP A 182 13.85 -5.09 -18.23
N LYS A 183 13.23 -4.06 -17.65
CA LYS A 183 13.39 -3.70 -16.24
C LYS A 183 12.94 -4.85 -15.33
N ALA A 184 11.81 -5.49 -15.61
CA ALA A 184 11.34 -6.66 -14.87
C ALA A 184 12.35 -7.83 -14.95
N VAL A 185 12.92 -8.08 -16.13
CA VAL A 185 13.95 -9.12 -16.30
C VAL A 185 15.28 -8.75 -15.62
N GLN A 186 15.67 -7.47 -15.60
CA GLN A 186 16.84 -7.00 -14.84
C GLN A 186 16.66 -7.28 -13.34
N MET A 187 15.47 -6.95 -12.77
CA MET A 187 15.18 -7.24 -11.38
C MET A 187 15.17 -8.75 -11.10
N ALA A 188 14.59 -9.54 -11.99
CA ALA A 188 14.62 -11.00 -11.90
C ALA A 188 16.06 -11.55 -11.89
N THR A 189 16.90 -11.09 -12.81
CA THR A 189 18.30 -11.48 -12.90
C THR A 189 19.10 -11.07 -11.66
N PHE A 190 18.85 -9.87 -11.13
CA PHE A 190 19.52 -9.38 -9.93
C PHE A 190 19.17 -10.23 -8.68
N TYR A 191 17.92 -10.65 -8.55
CA TYR A 191 17.46 -11.43 -7.41
C TYR A 191 17.76 -12.92 -7.51
N ALA A 192 17.62 -13.51 -8.70
CA ALA A 192 17.78 -14.95 -8.89
C ALA A 192 19.24 -15.40 -9.00
N ASP A 193 20.15 -14.51 -9.41
CA ASP A 193 21.55 -14.83 -9.68
C ASP A 193 21.67 -16.00 -10.72
N GLU A 194 22.21 -17.15 -10.32
CA GLU A 194 22.33 -18.35 -11.16
C GLU A 194 21.05 -19.19 -11.22
N GLU A 195 20.11 -18.93 -10.33
CA GLU A 195 18.83 -19.63 -10.29
C GLU A 195 17.78 -18.88 -11.14
N GLU A 196 16.77 -19.58 -11.60
CA GLU A 196 15.68 -18.94 -12.36
C GLU A 196 14.72 -18.20 -11.42
N ALA A 197 14.37 -16.95 -11.77
CA ALA A 197 13.20 -16.27 -11.22
C ALA A 197 12.03 -16.36 -12.21
N MET A 198 10.82 -16.45 -11.67
CA MET A 198 9.60 -16.37 -12.48
C MET A 198 9.25 -14.92 -12.75
N VAL A 199 9.05 -14.57 -14.00
CA VAL A 199 8.54 -13.24 -14.41
C VAL A 199 7.11 -13.41 -14.89
N VAL A 200 6.17 -12.64 -14.32
CA VAL A 200 4.74 -12.63 -14.64
C VAL A 200 4.37 -11.21 -15.06
N ILE A 201 3.92 -11.06 -16.29
CA ILE A 201 3.48 -9.76 -16.84
C ILE A 201 1.98 -9.83 -17.03
N GLU A 202 1.24 -8.87 -16.47
CA GLU A 202 -0.20 -8.75 -16.69
C GLU A 202 -0.48 -8.47 -18.17
N ARG A 203 -1.47 -9.18 -18.70
CA ARG A 203 -1.94 -8.96 -20.06
C ARG A 203 -3.22 -8.12 -20.01
N ASN A 204 -3.11 -6.87 -20.38
CA ASN A 204 -4.24 -5.97 -20.61
C ASN A 204 -4.87 -6.18 -21.97
#